data_507962afaf00bcf23654eaed4600421e
#
_entry.id   507962afaf00bcf23654eaed4600421e
#
_cell.length_a   1.000
_cell.length_b   1.000
_cell.length_c   1.000
_cell.angle_alpha   90.00
_cell.angle_beta   90.00
_cell.angle_gamma   90.00
#
_symmetry.space_group_name_H-M   'P 1'
#
loop_
_entity.id
_entity.type
_entity.pdbx_description
1 polymer ?
#
loop_
_entity_poly.entity_id
_entity_poly.type
_entity_poly.pdbx_seq_one_letter_code
_entity_poly.pdbx_strand_id
1 'polypeptide(L)'
;MNSNFEVGVIWAVNGNQVTIKMNSITSDFTYFYNGEEYEGIRNGGYLSITRGHIDIICQIESEEIKDNYQKESKNKYTENERYEKFVYARCIGFFENEKFNFGIKYSPIIYNTVKIINNQLIESLLSPKKEKNEIEFVIGKDLQYGLKIDLPWNKIFNTHIGIFGNTGSGKSNTLTNLYKILLNHKKLNVKKSNFVFIDFNGEYTGDKVLCDSKVTYKLNTRQDDEGDKFPIKSDSFWDEEVLSILFHATEKTQKPFLKNLIERRAKYFKENPNIKENLESYIKKIYSNIFNGTNPKKETLDLIKKVLKKTNNPRTILERFKWFSGSEGGCFIYIGEDMKTIYSNTKDRQ
;
A
#
# COMPACT_ATOMS: atom_id res chain seq x y z
N MET A 1 -20.74 -16.29 33.50
CA MET A 1 -20.65 -14.82 33.30
C MET A 1 -22.05 -14.27 33.19
N ASN A 2 -22.62 -13.80 34.29
CA ASN A 2 -24.02 -13.35 34.31
C ASN A 2 -24.09 -11.86 34.59
N SER A 3 -23.65 -11.05 33.69
CA SER A 3 -24.00 -9.62 33.68
C SER A 3 -25.28 -9.45 32.84
N ASN A 4 -26.42 -9.55 33.52
CA ASN A 4 -27.72 -9.58 32.85
C ASN A 4 -28.37 -8.20 32.81
N PHE A 5 -27.67 -7.18 32.26
CA PHE A 5 -28.36 -5.94 32.06
C PHE A 5 -29.13 -5.97 30.71
N GLU A 6 -30.39 -6.38 30.83
CA GLU A 6 -31.31 -6.50 29.69
C GLU A 6 -31.89 -5.13 29.33
N VAL A 7 -31.64 -4.68 28.11
CA VAL A 7 -32.04 -3.34 27.64
C VAL A 7 -33.12 -3.37 26.59
N GLY A 8 -33.43 -4.53 26.04
CA GLY A 8 -34.42 -4.66 24.98
C GLY A 8 -34.54 -6.07 24.45
N VAL A 9 -35.33 -6.20 23.40
CA VAL A 9 -35.54 -7.44 22.67
C VAL A 9 -35.40 -7.21 21.17
N ILE A 10 -35.04 -8.26 20.44
CA ILE A 10 -35.00 -8.23 18.98
C ILE A 10 -36.43 -8.12 18.44
N TRP A 11 -36.70 -7.03 17.72
CA TRP A 11 -37.96 -6.74 17.07
C TRP A 11 -38.04 -7.26 15.64
N ALA A 12 -36.96 -7.06 14.88
CA ALA A 12 -36.84 -7.53 13.51
C ALA A 12 -35.39 -7.93 13.16
N VAL A 13 -35.26 -8.85 12.21
CA VAL A 13 -33.96 -9.31 11.70
C VAL A 13 -34.01 -9.20 10.17
N ASN A 14 -33.02 -8.51 9.58
CA ASN A 14 -32.86 -8.36 8.15
C ASN A 14 -31.41 -8.66 7.74
N GLY A 15 -31.13 -9.90 7.41
CA GLY A 15 -29.76 -10.37 7.13
C GLY A 15 -28.87 -10.26 8.37
N ASN A 16 -27.86 -9.38 8.33
CA ASN A 16 -27.00 -9.09 9.45
C ASN A 16 -27.40 -7.85 10.26
N GLN A 17 -28.46 -7.16 9.84
CA GLN A 17 -29.02 -6.03 10.57
C GLN A 17 -30.17 -6.48 11.46
N VAL A 18 -30.23 -5.90 12.65
CA VAL A 18 -31.26 -6.16 13.63
C VAL A 18 -31.90 -4.85 14.08
N THR A 19 -33.21 -4.90 14.28
CA THR A 19 -33.94 -3.83 14.94
C THR A 19 -34.24 -4.30 16.36
N ILE A 20 -33.87 -3.50 17.34
CA ILE A 20 -34.01 -3.78 18.76
C ILE A 20 -35.07 -2.83 19.31
N LYS A 21 -36.12 -3.35 19.92
CA LYS A 21 -37.06 -2.57 20.70
C LYS A 21 -36.53 -2.44 22.11
N MET A 22 -36.35 -1.21 22.57
CA MET A 22 -35.79 -0.91 23.89
C MET A 22 -36.85 -0.99 24.98
N ASN A 23 -36.41 -1.40 26.17
CA ASN A 23 -37.27 -1.45 27.34
C ASN A 23 -37.57 -0.08 27.93
N SER A 24 -36.73 0.91 27.67
CA SER A 24 -36.88 2.30 28.11
C SER A 24 -36.61 3.27 26.99
N ILE A 25 -37.31 4.40 26.98
CA ILE A 25 -37.13 5.52 26.06
C ILE A 25 -35.84 6.27 26.40
N THR A 26 -35.56 6.42 27.71
CA THR A 26 -34.34 7.10 28.19
C THR A 26 -33.20 6.09 28.26
N SER A 27 -32.01 6.52 27.86
CA SER A 27 -30.79 5.78 28.07
C SER A 27 -29.77 6.71 28.73
N ASP A 28 -29.25 6.28 29.87
CA ASP A 28 -28.18 6.98 30.54
C ASP A 28 -26.86 6.77 29.81
N PHE A 29 -25.92 7.69 30.00
CA PHE A 29 -24.59 7.54 29.43
C PHE A 29 -23.81 6.38 30.07
N THR A 30 -24.12 6.09 31.33
CA THR A 30 -23.46 5.08 32.13
C THR A 30 -24.47 4.39 33.02
N TYR A 31 -24.37 3.09 33.12
CA TYR A 31 -25.15 2.26 34.02
C TYR A 31 -24.24 1.57 35.04
N PHE A 32 -24.72 1.44 36.26
CA PHE A 32 -24.04 0.69 37.33
C PHE A 32 -24.86 -0.53 37.71
N TYR A 33 -24.25 -1.70 37.61
CA TYR A 33 -24.91 -2.95 37.98
C TYR A 33 -23.91 -3.89 38.63
N ASN A 34 -24.27 -4.43 39.82
CA ASN A 34 -23.42 -5.30 40.63
C ASN A 34 -22.00 -4.75 40.90
N GLY A 35 -21.84 -3.44 41.01
CA GLY A 35 -20.56 -2.79 41.26
C GLY A 35 -19.69 -2.63 40.00
N GLU A 36 -20.18 -3.01 38.83
CA GLU A 36 -19.52 -2.78 37.55
C GLU A 36 -20.17 -1.60 36.80
N GLU A 37 -19.35 -0.85 36.07
CA GLU A 37 -19.76 0.23 35.22
C GLU A 37 -19.96 -0.27 33.79
N TYR A 38 -21.10 0.11 33.20
CA TYR A 38 -21.46 -0.22 31.81
C TYR A 38 -21.70 1.06 31.05
N GLU A 39 -21.18 1.14 29.86
CA GLU A 39 -21.46 2.26 28.99
C GLU A 39 -22.87 2.20 28.40
N GLY A 40 -23.53 3.35 28.30
CA GLY A 40 -24.87 3.47 27.77
C GLY A 40 -24.96 3.23 26.27
N ILE A 41 -26.20 3.22 25.78
CA ILE A 41 -26.49 3.01 24.37
C ILE A 41 -26.14 4.26 23.59
N ARG A 42 -25.27 4.11 22.59
CA ARG A 42 -24.83 5.18 21.69
C ARG A 42 -24.39 4.63 20.35
N ASN A 43 -24.42 5.47 19.31
CA ASN A 43 -23.94 5.08 17.98
C ASN A 43 -22.49 4.62 18.03
N GLY A 44 -22.20 3.49 17.36
CA GLY A 44 -20.92 2.82 17.35
C GLY A 44 -20.66 1.93 18.56
N GLY A 45 -21.50 2.00 19.61
CA GLY A 45 -21.44 1.13 20.78
C GLY A 45 -21.81 -0.31 20.44
N TYR A 46 -21.57 -1.20 21.40
CA TYR A 46 -21.80 -2.63 21.20
C TYR A 46 -22.91 -3.15 22.14
N LEU A 47 -23.69 -4.09 21.62
CA LEU A 47 -24.71 -4.83 22.36
C LEU A 47 -24.51 -6.33 22.17
N SER A 48 -24.92 -7.10 23.15
CA SER A 48 -24.93 -8.57 23.08
C SER A 48 -26.36 -9.08 22.96
N ILE A 49 -26.57 -10.03 22.05
CA ILE A 49 -27.82 -10.76 21.87
C ILE A 49 -27.58 -12.19 22.31
N THR A 50 -28.25 -12.59 23.37
CA THR A 50 -28.09 -13.95 23.90
C THR A 50 -28.98 -14.93 23.15
N ARG A 51 -28.36 -15.98 22.58
CA ARG A 51 -29.05 -17.10 21.94
C ARG A 51 -28.51 -18.40 22.47
N GLY A 52 -29.19 -19.00 23.46
CA GLY A 52 -28.72 -20.17 24.18
C GLY A 52 -27.43 -19.85 24.96
N HIS A 53 -26.33 -20.49 24.58
CA HIS A 53 -25.01 -20.31 25.21
C HIS A 53 -24.09 -19.40 24.37
N ILE A 54 -24.62 -18.84 23.29
CA ILE A 54 -23.88 -17.96 22.39
C ILE A 54 -24.30 -16.50 22.59
N ASP A 55 -23.34 -15.61 22.71
CA ASP A 55 -23.54 -14.17 22.71
C ASP A 55 -23.17 -13.60 21.37
N ILE A 56 -24.17 -13.16 20.61
CA ILE A 56 -23.99 -12.51 19.30
C ILE A 56 -23.76 -11.03 19.55
N ILE A 57 -22.68 -10.47 19.02
CA ILE A 57 -22.28 -9.09 19.21
C ILE A 57 -22.73 -8.25 18.03
N CYS A 58 -23.42 -7.15 18.34
CA CYS A 58 -23.89 -6.18 17.35
C CYS A 58 -23.33 -4.81 17.66
N GLN A 59 -23.01 -4.06 16.63
CA GLN A 59 -22.62 -2.65 16.70
C GLN A 59 -23.82 -1.77 16.36
N ILE A 60 -24.09 -0.77 17.18
CA ILE A 60 -25.19 0.19 17.01
C ILE A 60 -24.86 1.12 15.84
N GLU A 61 -25.79 1.24 14.88
CA GLU A 61 -25.67 2.11 13.71
C GLU A 61 -26.51 3.40 13.87
N SER A 62 -27.72 3.28 14.43
CA SER A 62 -28.61 4.41 14.64
C SER A 62 -29.70 4.10 15.67
N GLU A 63 -30.37 5.12 16.14
CA GLU A 63 -31.53 5.03 17.02
C GLU A 63 -32.69 5.88 16.51
N GLU A 64 -33.91 5.49 16.82
CA GLU A 64 -35.16 6.16 16.43
C GLU A 64 -36.17 6.06 17.54
N ILE A 65 -36.96 7.13 17.75
CA ILE A 65 -38.13 7.12 18.63
C ILE A 65 -39.36 7.20 17.75
N LYS A 66 -40.30 6.26 17.89
CA LYS A 66 -41.59 6.24 17.22
C LYS A 66 -42.69 6.71 18.14
N ASP A 67 -43.53 7.64 17.66
CA ASP A 67 -44.72 8.09 18.34
C ASP A 67 -45.91 7.22 17.90
N ASN A 68 -46.47 6.40 18.78
CA ASN A 68 -47.60 5.55 18.53
C ASN A 68 -48.95 6.24 18.78
N TYR A 69 -48.99 7.59 18.76
CA TYR A 69 -50.19 8.33 18.98
C TYR A 69 -51.25 8.04 17.91
N GLN A 70 -52.33 7.33 18.32
CA GLN A 70 -53.53 7.17 17.53
C GLN A 70 -54.56 8.20 17.94
N LYS A 71 -54.96 9.08 17.00
CA LYS A 71 -55.92 10.17 17.24
C LYS A 71 -57.30 9.72 17.78
N GLU A 72 -57.62 8.44 17.64
CA GLU A 72 -58.93 7.88 17.98
C GLU A 72 -58.96 7.16 19.35
N SER A 73 -57.82 6.95 20.02
CA SER A 73 -57.84 6.32 21.33
C SER A 73 -58.07 7.34 22.42
N LYS A 74 -59.22 7.26 23.11
CA LYS A 74 -59.54 8.06 24.29
C LYS A 74 -58.69 7.72 25.55
N ASN A 75 -57.76 6.81 25.45
CA ASN A 75 -56.91 6.38 26.57
C ASN A 75 -55.73 7.34 26.73
N LYS A 76 -55.55 7.90 27.89
CA LYS A 76 -54.37 8.64 28.29
C LYS A 76 -53.21 7.64 28.39
N TYR A 77 -52.39 7.58 27.34
CA TYR A 77 -51.13 6.87 27.45
C TYR A 77 -50.19 7.57 28.42
N THR A 78 -49.47 6.84 29.22
CA THR A 78 -48.30 7.36 29.90
C THR A 78 -47.22 7.65 28.84
N GLU A 79 -46.27 8.57 29.11
CA GLU A 79 -45.21 8.89 28.13
C GLU A 79 -44.48 7.66 27.64
N ASN A 80 -44.26 6.66 28.52
CA ASN A 80 -43.62 5.40 28.21
C ASN A 80 -44.44 4.46 27.32
N GLU A 81 -45.76 4.64 27.25
CA GLU A 81 -46.66 3.85 26.38
C GLU A 81 -46.84 4.49 25.01
N ARG A 82 -46.67 5.83 24.95
CA ARG A 82 -46.82 6.60 23.72
C ARG A 82 -45.60 6.47 22.81
N TYR A 83 -44.42 6.52 23.38
CA TYR A 83 -43.17 6.53 22.62
C TYR A 83 -42.48 5.19 22.74
N GLU A 84 -41.98 4.68 21.60
CA GLU A 84 -41.18 3.47 21.56
C GLU A 84 -39.80 3.81 20.98
N LYS A 85 -38.75 3.38 21.64
CA LYS A 85 -37.38 3.56 21.17
C LYS A 85 -36.91 2.29 20.46
N PHE A 86 -36.39 2.48 19.26
CA PHE A 86 -35.75 1.46 18.45
C PHE A 86 -34.28 1.75 18.22
N VAL A 87 -33.47 0.73 18.29
CA VAL A 87 -32.04 0.78 17.98
C VAL A 87 -31.79 -0.14 16.81
N TYR A 88 -31.11 0.38 15.81
CA TYR A 88 -30.67 -0.38 14.63
C TYR A 88 -29.22 -0.74 14.80
N ALA A 89 -28.91 -2.02 14.70
CA ALA A 89 -27.55 -2.51 14.90
C ALA A 89 -27.18 -3.57 13.87
N ARG A 90 -25.89 -3.73 13.66
CA ARG A 90 -25.34 -4.72 12.75
C ARG A 90 -24.59 -5.79 13.53
N CYS A 91 -24.92 -7.05 13.31
CA CYS A 91 -24.17 -8.16 13.87
C CYS A 91 -22.77 -8.23 13.25
N ILE A 92 -21.74 -8.26 14.09
CA ILE A 92 -20.33 -8.27 13.70
C ILE A 92 -19.60 -9.57 14.01
N GLY A 93 -20.10 -10.31 14.99
CA GLY A 93 -19.48 -11.57 15.42
C GLY A 93 -20.21 -12.20 16.59
N PHE A 94 -19.57 -13.13 17.24
CA PHE A 94 -20.12 -13.85 18.37
C PHE A 94 -19.00 -14.30 19.34
N PHE A 95 -19.36 -14.46 20.61
CA PHE A 95 -18.54 -15.14 21.59
C PHE A 95 -18.88 -16.61 21.68
N GLU A 96 -17.88 -17.46 21.56
CA GLU A 96 -17.96 -18.89 21.79
C GLU A 96 -16.75 -19.30 22.65
N ASN A 97 -16.97 -19.92 23.78
CA ASN A 97 -15.93 -20.30 24.78
C ASN A 97 -15.02 -19.09 25.14
N GLU A 98 -15.62 -17.96 25.46
CA GLU A 98 -14.94 -16.72 25.85
C GLU A 98 -14.03 -16.12 24.77
N LYS A 99 -14.07 -16.63 23.56
CA LYS A 99 -13.31 -16.11 22.41
C LYS A 99 -14.25 -15.41 21.44
N PHE A 100 -13.90 -14.17 21.06
CA PHE A 100 -14.61 -13.46 20.02
C PHE A 100 -14.24 -14.02 18.63
N ASN A 101 -15.24 -14.26 17.82
CA ASN A 101 -15.11 -14.70 16.44
C ASN A 101 -15.84 -13.72 15.53
N PHE A 102 -15.14 -13.16 14.56
CA PHE A 102 -15.75 -12.31 13.55
C PHE A 102 -16.60 -13.12 12.58
N GLY A 103 -17.66 -12.47 12.08
CA GLY A 103 -18.55 -13.04 11.07
C GLY A 103 -19.84 -13.60 11.67
N ILE A 104 -20.77 -14.00 10.79
CA ILE A 104 -22.14 -14.38 11.16
C ILE A 104 -22.30 -15.88 11.00
N LYS A 105 -21.92 -16.62 12.01
CA LYS A 105 -22.22 -18.06 12.12
C LYS A 105 -23.63 -18.30 12.70
N TYR A 106 -24.05 -17.41 13.60
CA TYR A 106 -25.32 -17.50 14.30
C TYR A 106 -26.15 -16.24 14.02
N SER A 107 -27.40 -16.42 13.61
CA SER A 107 -28.33 -15.31 13.43
C SER A 107 -29.22 -15.15 14.65
N PRO A 108 -29.49 -13.92 15.12
CA PRO A 108 -30.46 -13.70 16.18
C PRO A 108 -31.89 -14.08 15.73
N ILE A 109 -32.75 -14.30 16.69
CA ILE A 109 -34.16 -14.60 16.48
C ILE A 109 -34.99 -13.48 17.13
N ILE A 110 -36.16 -13.20 16.57
CA ILE A 110 -37.13 -12.25 17.13
C ILE A 110 -37.39 -12.67 18.62
N TYR A 111 -37.52 -11.69 19.49
CA TYR A 111 -37.63 -11.82 20.94
C TYR A 111 -36.40 -12.34 21.68
N ASN A 112 -35.23 -12.55 21.00
CA ASN A 112 -34.02 -12.73 21.76
C ASN A 112 -33.73 -11.50 22.63
N THR A 113 -33.30 -11.72 23.86
CA THR A 113 -32.92 -10.68 24.80
C THR A 113 -31.64 -9.99 24.37
N VAL A 114 -31.64 -8.67 24.48
CA VAL A 114 -30.50 -7.80 24.19
C VAL A 114 -29.97 -7.24 25.51
N LYS A 115 -28.64 -7.30 25.65
CA LYS A 115 -27.92 -6.87 26.85
C LYS A 115 -26.83 -5.88 26.51
N ILE A 116 -26.52 -4.99 27.47
CA ILE A 116 -25.30 -4.19 27.43
C ILE A 116 -24.10 -5.07 27.69
N ILE A 117 -23.00 -4.78 27.03
CA ILE A 117 -21.73 -5.50 27.19
C ILE A 117 -20.87 -4.78 28.23
N ASN A 118 -20.24 -5.53 29.10
CA ASN A 118 -19.29 -4.96 30.06
C ASN A 118 -17.93 -4.65 29.39
N ASN A 119 -17.13 -3.80 30.04
CA ASN A 119 -15.85 -3.35 29.51
C ASN A 119 -14.86 -4.50 29.27
N GLN A 120 -14.93 -5.60 30.05
CA GLN A 120 -14.05 -6.76 29.87
C GLN A 120 -14.34 -7.50 28.54
N LEU A 121 -15.61 -7.62 28.15
CA LEU A 121 -16.00 -8.20 26.87
C LEU A 121 -15.63 -7.27 25.71
N ILE A 122 -15.79 -5.95 25.88
CA ILE A 122 -15.36 -4.97 24.87
C ILE A 122 -13.85 -5.01 24.71
N GLU A 123 -13.09 -5.11 25.79
CA GLU A 123 -11.64 -5.28 25.73
C GLU A 123 -11.26 -6.55 24.98
N SER A 124 -11.97 -7.66 25.22
CA SER A 124 -11.74 -8.91 24.49
C SER A 124 -12.09 -8.84 23.00
N LEU A 125 -12.98 -7.92 22.62
CA LEU A 125 -13.34 -7.63 21.22
C LEU A 125 -12.27 -6.79 20.54
N LEU A 126 -11.78 -5.74 21.22
CA LEU A 126 -10.78 -4.80 20.70
C LEU A 126 -9.35 -5.34 20.79
N SER A 127 -9.10 -6.24 21.71
CA SER A 127 -7.80 -6.86 21.98
C SER A 127 -7.96 -8.36 22.09
N PRO A 128 -7.93 -9.11 20.97
CA PRO A 128 -8.12 -10.57 20.99
C PRO A 128 -7.13 -11.25 21.93
N LYS A 129 -7.61 -12.24 22.69
CA LYS A 129 -6.76 -13.03 23.60
C LYS A 129 -5.52 -13.53 22.89
N LYS A 130 -4.37 -13.20 23.44
CA LYS A 130 -3.06 -13.59 22.93
C LYS A 130 -2.70 -15.00 23.40
N GLU A 131 -1.95 -15.69 22.55
CA GLU A 131 -1.26 -16.89 22.98
C GLU A 131 -0.17 -16.55 24.02
N LYS A 132 0.15 -17.47 24.92
CA LYS A 132 1.25 -17.30 25.87
C LYS A 132 2.52 -16.96 25.09
N ASN A 133 3.09 -15.76 25.28
CA ASN A 133 4.26 -15.18 24.61
C ASN A 133 3.99 -14.33 23.35
N GLU A 134 2.76 -14.04 22.98
CA GLU A 134 2.51 -13.05 21.94
C GLU A 134 2.91 -11.65 22.39
N ILE A 135 3.57 -10.93 21.48
CA ILE A 135 4.03 -9.56 21.73
C ILE A 135 2.83 -8.62 21.65
N GLU A 136 2.70 -7.75 22.64
CA GLU A 136 1.68 -6.70 22.67
C GLU A 136 2.01 -5.66 21.56
N PHE A 137 1.09 -5.45 20.66
CA PHE A 137 1.24 -4.48 19.55
C PHE A 137 0.06 -3.50 19.56
N VAL A 138 0.12 -2.52 20.45
CA VAL A 138 -0.91 -1.52 20.64
C VAL A 138 -0.78 -0.43 19.59
N ILE A 139 -1.78 -0.30 18.72
CA ILE A 139 -1.81 0.70 17.65
C ILE A 139 -2.48 2.02 18.07
N GLY A 140 -3.24 2.03 19.13
CA GLY A 140 -3.96 3.19 19.61
C GLY A 140 -4.93 2.84 20.73
N LYS A 141 -5.84 3.78 20.97
CA LYS A 141 -6.98 3.58 21.88
C LYS A 141 -8.27 3.80 21.11
N ASP A 142 -9.28 3.03 21.42
CA ASP A 142 -10.63 3.28 20.94
C ASP A 142 -11.17 4.60 21.52
N LEU A 143 -11.85 5.36 20.67
CA LEU A 143 -12.35 6.68 21.06
C LEU A 143 -13.55 6.62 22.01
N GLN A 144 -14.32 5.54 21.92
CA GLN A 144 -15.56 5.41 22.70
C GLN A 144 -15.30 4.91 24.11
N TYR A 145 -14.49 3.88 24.23
CA TYR A 145 -14.23 3.17 25.49
C TYR A 145 -12.88 3.53 26.11
N GLY A 146 -12.00 4.24 25.37
CA GLY A 146 -10.64 4.55 25.81
C GLY A 146 -9.74 3.32 25.96
N LEU A 147 -10.23 2.17 25.55
CA LEU A 147 -9.52 0.89 25.66
C LEU A 147 -8.41 0.77 24.60
N LYS A 148 -7.35 0.07 24.93
CA LYS A 148 -6.26 -0.18 24.00
C LYS A 148 -6.71 -1.10 22.87
N ILE A 149 -6.34 -0.74 21.63
CA ILE A 149 -6.50 -1.60 20.46
C ILE A 149 -5.17 -2.32 20.24
N ASP A 150 -5.16 -3.61 20.56
CA ASP A 150 -3.99 -4.46 20.45
C ASP A 150 -4.20 -5.49 19.34
N LEU A 151 -3.35 -5.43 18.31
CA LEU A 151 -3.49 -6.26 17.13
C LEU A 151 -2.42 -7.36 17.08
N PRO A 152 -2.72 -8.52 16.49
CA PRO A 152 -1.74 -9.57 16.26
C PRO A 152 -0.76 -9.17 15.15
N TRP A 153 0.36 -8.53 15.53
CA TRP A 153 1.35 -7.96 14.60
C TRP A 153 1.84 -8.96 13.54
N ASN A 154 2.06 -10.22 13.92
CA ASN A 154 2.53 -11.28 13.03
C ASN A 154 1.51 -11.63 11.93
N LYS A 155 0.22 -11.44 12.18
CA LYS A 155 -0.83 -11.66 11.19
C LYS A 155 -1.00 -10.44 10.28
N ILE A 156 -0.78 -9.23 10.81
CA ILE A 156 -0.93 -7.99 10.05
C ILE A 156 0.21 -7.82 9.05
N PHE A 157 1.46 -7.89 9.50
CA PHE A 157 2.61 -7.61 8.64
C PHE A 157 3.01 -8.76 7.71
N ASN A 158 2.42 -9.94 7.88
CA ASN A 158 2.61 -11.08 6.95
C ASN A 158 1.49 -11.17 5.89
N THR A 159 0.62 -10.17 5.80
CA THR A 159 -0.51 -10.12 4.87
C THR A 159 -0.58 -8.78 4.15
N HIS A 160 -1.53 -8.66 3.23
CA HIS A 160 -1.81 -7.39 2.57
C HIS A 160 -2.65 -6.50 3.49
N ILE A 161 -2.27 -5.23 3.62
CA ILE A 161 -2.99 -4.23 4.39
C ILE A 161 -3.51 -3.16 3.44
N GLY A 162 -4.81 -2.89 3.48
CA GLY A 162 -5.44 -1.80 2.74
C GLY A 162 -5.94 -0.73 3.71
N ILE A 163 -5.51 0.54 3.52
CA ILE A 163 -6.00 1.69 4.29
C ILE A 163 -6.76 2.60 3.34
N PHE A 164 -8.08 2.69 3.55
CA PHE A 164 -8.98 3.43 2.69
C PHE A 164 -9.61 4.61 3.45
N GLY A 165 -9.83 5.71 2.75
CA GLY A 165 -10.47 6.89 3.32
C GLY A 165 -10.36 8.10 2.39
N ASN A 166 -11.12 9.14 2.67
CA ASN A 166 -11.08 10.40 1.92
C ASN A 166 -9.81 11.21 2.22
N THR A 167 -9.56 12.26 1.46
CA THR A 167 -8.47 13.21 1.74
C THR A 167 -8.68 13.82 3.14
N GLY A 168 -7.62 13.87 3.93
CA GLY A 168 -7.69 14.39 5.31
C GLY A 168 -8.18 13.38 6.37
N SER A 169 -8.60 12.16 6.00
CA SER A 169 -9.08 11.15 6.95
C SER A 169 -7.98 10.50 7.80
N GLY A 170 -6.70 10.83 7.56
CA GLY A 170 -5.58 10.29 8.33
C GLY A 170 -4.96 9.00 7.80
N LYS A 171 -5.21 8.61 6.52
CA LYS A 171 -4.63 7.39 5.92
C LYS A 171 -3.11 7.29 6.10
N SER A 172 -2.39 8.30 5.66
CA SER A 172 -0.93 8.34 5.73
C SER A 172 -0.42 8.37 7.17
N ASN A 173 -1.14 9.07 8.05
CA ASN A 173 -0.83 9.09 9.48
C ASN A 173 -1.02 7.71 10.12
N THR A 174 -2.07 6.99 9.76
CA THR A 174 -2.32 5.62 10.23
C THR A 174 -1.20 4.69 9.79
N LEU A 175 -0.81 4.74 8.51
CA LEU A 175 0.29 3.93 7.98
C LEU A 175 1.62 4.28 8.67
N THR A 176 1.93 5.57 8.80
CA THR A 176 3.12 6.05 9.51
C THR A 176 3.16 5.54 10.94
N ASN A 177 2.06 5.65 11.66
CA ASN A 177 1.99 5.24 13.06
C ASN A 177 2.17 3.73 13.22
N LEU A 178 1.53 2.94 12.36
CA LEU A 178 1.65 1.49 12.34
C LEU A 178 3.10 1.03 12.18
N TYR A 179 3.82 1.57 11.18
CA TYR A 179 5.22 1.24 10.96
C TYR A 179 6.17 1.86 11.98
N LYS A 180 5.85 3.05 12.51
CA LYS A 180 6.62 3.66 13.59
C LYS A 180 6.60 2.80 14.85
N ILE A 181 5.44 2.25 15.21
CA ILE A 181 5.31 1.33 16.34
C ILE A 181 6.12 0.06 16.06
N LEU A 182 6.00 -0.54 14.86
CA LEU A 182 6.74 -1.74 14.49
C LEU A 182 8.26 -1.54 14.56
N LEU A 183 8.77 -0.47 13.94
CA LEU A 183 10.20 -0.21 13.82
C LEU A 183 10.85 0.15 15.17
N ASN A 184 10.10 0.77 16.07
CA ASN A 184 10.59 1.16 17.40
C ASN A 184 10.23 0.15 18.51
N HIS A 185 9.61 -0.97 18.18
CA HIS A 185 9.17 -1.93 19.18
C HIS A 185 10.34 -2.69 19.80
N LYS A 186 10.53 -2.56 21.13
CA LYS A 186 11.71 -3.08 21.85
C LYS A 186 11.89 -4.60 21.77
N LYS A 187 10.79 -5.35 21.65
CA LYS A 187 10.80 -6.82 21.61
C LYS A 187 10.89 -7.41 20.20
N LEU A 188 10.72 -6.58 19.15
CA LEU A 188 10.78 -7.03 17.78
C LEU A 188 12.17 -6.78 17.19
N ASN A 189 12.78 -7.80 16.62
CA ASN A 189 14.06 -7.66 15.94
C ASN A 189 13.85 -7.47 14.43
N VAL A 190 13.71 -6.22 14.03
CA VAL A 190 13.53 -5.83 12.62
C VAL A 190 14.83 -5.67 11.84
N LYS A 191 16.01 -5.90 12.48
CA LYS A 191 17.34 -5.67 11.85
C LYS A 191 17.59 -6.50 10.59
N LYS A 192 16.91 -7.63 10.44
CA LYS A 192 17.03 -8.52 9.27
C LYS A 192 15.97 -8.26 8.21
N SER A 193 15.09 -7.29 8.44
CA SER A 193 13.99 -6.96 7.53
C SER A 193 14.30 -5.68 6.77
N ASN A 194 13.87 -5.64 5.51
CA ASN A 194 13.94 -4.43 4.69
C ASN A 194 12.52 -3.90 4.49
N PHE A 195 12.35 -2.60 4.69
CA PHE A 195 11.09 -1.91 4.47
C PHE A 195 11.30 -0.88 3.36
N VAL A 196 10.49 -0.97 2.32
CA VAL A 196 10.55 -0.06 1.18
C VAL A 196 9.25 0.73 1.11
N PHE A 197 9.36 2.05 1.12
CA PHE A 197 8.22 2.96 0.98
C PHE A 197 8.33 3.68 -0.36
N ILE A 198 7.29 3.56 -1.18
CA ILE A 198 7.14 4.31 -2.42
C ILE A 198 6.20 5.47 -2.13
N ASP A 199 6.75 6.67 -2.12
CA ASP A 199 6.09 7.89 -1.67
C ASP A 199 5.94 8.88 -2.82
N PHE A 200 4.73 9.00 -3.37
CA PHE A 200 4.44 9.91 -4.47
C PHE A 200 4.21 11.36 -4.01
N ASN A 201 3.85 11.56 -2.76
CA ASN A 201 3.45 12.86 -2.23
C ASN A 201 4.49 13.48 -1.28
N GLY A 202 5.54 12.74 -0.91
CA GLY A 202 6.56 13.22 0.03
C GLY A 202 6.12 13.19 1.51
N GLU A 203 5.11 12.38 1.85
CA GLU A 203 4.54 12.34 3.20
C GLU A 203 5.44 11.65 4.23
N TYR A 204 6.36 10.77 3.77
CA TYR A 204 7.24 9.97 4.65
C TYR A 204 8.70 10.46 4.68
N THR A 205 9.01 11.58 4.01
CA THR A 205 10.39 12.08 3.87
C THR A 205 10.91 12.82 5.09
N GLY A 206 10.01 13.36 5.93
CA GLY A 206 10.39 14.17 7.11
C GLY A 206 11.27 13.42 8.10
N ASP A 207 12.19 14.11 8.76
CA ASP A 207 13.13 13.56 9.72
C ASP A 207 12.50 12.75 10.81
N LYS A 208 12.11 12.30 11.51
CA LYS A 208 11.35 11.61 12.57
C LYS A 208 10.05 10.95 12.11
N VAL A 209 9.76 10.97 10.80
CA VAL A 209 8.66 10.19 10.24
C VAL A 209 9.13 8.78 10.01
N LEU A 210 8.42 7.76 10.51
CA LEU A 210 8.76 6.33 10.51
C LEU A 210 9.91 5.99 11.47
N CYS A 211 11.14 6.30 11.14
CA CYS A 211 12.33 6.08 11.99
C CYS A 211 13.46 7.04 11.62
N ASP A 212 14.45 7.15 12.50
CA ASP A 212 15.59 8.07 12.32
C ASP A 212 16.64 7.50 11.35
N SER A 213 16.66 6.19 11.11
CA SER A 213 17.69 5.50 10.30
C SER A 213 17.26 5.18 8.88
N LYS A 214 16.26 5.88 8.33
CA LYS A 214 15.82 5.66 6.96
C LYS A 214 16.75 6.31 5.94
N VAL A 215 16.85 5.70 4.77
CA VAL A 215 17.48 6.29 3.58
C VAL A 215 16.38 6.79 2.64
N THR A 216 16.42 8.06 2.28
CA THR A 216 15.44 8.68 1.39
C THR A 216 16.07 9.02 0.07
N TYR A 217 15.50 8.56 -1.03
CA TYR A 217 15.86 8.94 -2.40
C TYR A 217 14.77 9.84 -2.98
N LYS A 218 15.12 11.07 -3.29
CA LYS A 218 14.23 12.02 -3.98
C LYS A 218 14.36 11.85 -5.49
N LEU A 219 13.61 10.91 -6.04
CA LEU A 219 13.65 10.57 -7.47
C LEU A 219 12.90 11.62 -8.29
N ASN A 220 13.49 12.07 -9.40
CA ASN A 220 12.85 12.96 -10.34
C ASN A 220 12.82 12.30 -11.73
N THR A 221 11.62 12.18 -12.31
CA THR A 221 11.42 11.60 -13.64
C THR A 221 11.27 12.65 -14.74
N ARG A 222 11.18 13.94 -14.39
CA ARG A 222 10.93 15.03 -15.33
C ARG A 222 12.21 15.70 -15.82
N GLN A 223 13.27 15.68 -15.03
CA GLN A 223 14.54 16.32 -15.35
C GLN A 223 15.69 15.33 -15.18
N ASP A 224 16.50 15.18 -16.20
CA ASP A 224 17.59 14.20 -16.25
C ASP A 224 18.70 14.46 -15.23
N ASP A 225 18.90 15.71 -14.84
CA ASP A 225 20.05 16.16 -14.03
C ASP A 225 19.67 16.50 -12.57
N GLU A 226 18.38 16.48 -12.21
CA GLU A 226 17.90 16.78 -10.87
C GLU A 226 17.41 15.52 -10.14
N GLY A 227 17.54 15.53 -8.82
CA GLY A 227 17.13 14.46 -7.93
C GLY A 227 18.18 13.36 -7.72
N ASP A 228 17.89 12.51 -6.76
CA ASP A 228 18.74 11.38 -6.44
C ASP A 228 18.62 10.28 -7.50
N LYS A 229 19.65 9.47 -7.63
CA LYS A 229 19.64 8.28 -8.50
C LYS A 229 19.54 7.02 -7.63
N PHE A 230 18.54 6.20 -7.90
CA PHE A 230 18.39 4.93 -7.21
C PHE A 230 19.46 3.94 -7.70
N PRO A 231 20.33 3.42 -6.80
CA PRO A 231 21.39 2.50 -7.20
C PRO A 231 20.81 1.11 -7.55
N ILE A 232 20.96 0.71 -8.80
CA ILE A 232 20.59 -0.62 -9.28
C ILE A 232 21.87 -1.43 -9.47
N LYS A 233 21.93 -2.64 -8.93
CA LYS A 233 23.06 -3.55 -9.18
C LYS A 233 23.15 -3.90 -10.65
N SER A 234 24.38 -4.03 -11.19
CA SER A 234 24.58 -4.33 -12.61
C SER A 234 23.81 -5.58 -13.06
N ASP A 235 23.84 -6.64 -12.27
CA ASP A 235 23.19 -7.90 -12.63
C ASP A 235 21.66 -7.77 -12.66
N SER A 236 21.09 -6.98 -11.72
CA SER A 236 19.65 -6.67 -11.72
C SER A 236 19.24 -5.73 -12.84
N PHE A 237 20.15 -4.84 -13.28
CA PHE A 237 19.87 -3.95 -14.42
C PHE A 237 19.81 -4.71 -15.74
N TRP A 238 20.70 -5.71 -15.94
CA TRP A 238 20.75 -6.52 -17.14
C TRP A 238 19.79 -7.71 -17.11
N ASP A 239 18.63 -7.51 -16.53
CA ASP A 239 17.52 -8.45 -16.53
C ASP A 239 16.50 -8.09 -17.62
N GLU A 240 15.90 -9.12 -18.24
CA GLU A 240 14.95 -8.93 -19.36
C GLU A 240 13.71 -8.17 -18.94
N GLU A 241 13.16 -8.48 -17.76
CA GLU A 241 11.95 -7.82 -17.27
C GLU A 241 12.23 -6.37 -16.90
N VAL A 242 13.32 -6.11 -16.19
CA VAL A 242 13.75 -4.76 -15.80
C VAL A 242 13.96 -3.89 -17.03
N LEU A 243 14.69 -4.36 -18.03
CA LEU A 243 14.90 -3.60 -19.27
C LEU A 243 13.61 -3.44 -20.06
N SER A 244 12.73 -4.43 -20.07
CA SER A 244 11.43 -4.35 -20.74
C SER A 244 10.54 -3.27 -20.13
N ILE A 245 10.52 -3.16 -18.81
CA ILE A 245 9.79 -2.11 -18.09
C ILE A 245 10.40 -0.73 -18.36
N LEU A 246 11.73 -0.60 -18.23
CA LEU A 246 12.43 0.68 -18.44
C LEU A 246 12.24 1.24 -19.85
N PHE A 247 12.21 0.41 -20.86
CA PHE A 247 12.08 0.80 -22.26
C PHE A 247 10.65 0.69 -22.81
N HIS A 248 9.67 0.33 -21.97
CA HIS A 248 8.30 0.04 -22.42
C HIS A 248 8.26 -0.92 -23.62
N ALA A 249 9.06 -1.98 -23.53
CA ALA A 249 9.30 -2.88 -24.65
C ALA A 249 8.05 -3.68 -25.02
N THR A 250 7.73 -3.68 -26.33
CA THR A 250 6.63 -4.48 -26.86
C THR A 250 6.96 -5.96 -26.86
N GLU A 251 5.97 -6.80 -26.53
CA GLU A 251 6.10 -8.25 -26.39
C GLU A 251 6.69 -8.93 -27.64
N LYS A 252 6.21 -8.55 -28.82
CA LYS A 252 6.49 -9.28 -30.08
C LYS A 252 7.84 -8.99 -30.70
N THR A 253 8.39 -7.78 -30.50
CA THR A 253 9.59 -7.33 -31.23
C THR A 253 10.71 -6.87 -30.31
N GLN A 254 10.40 -6.01 -29.35
CA GLN A 254 11.41 -5.37 -28.52
C GLN A 254 11.90 -6.27 -27.37
N LYS A 255 11.02 -7.03 -26.73
CA LYS A 255 11.44 -8.01 -25.71
C LYS A 255 12.40 -9.08 -26.27
N PRO A 256 12.12 -9.75 -27.39
CA PRO A 256 13.07 -10.68 -27.99
C PRO A 256 14.41 -10.03 -28.35
N PHE A 257 14.41 -8.76 -28.78
CA PHE A 257 15.63 -8.02 -29.03
C PHE A 257 16.43 -7.81 -27.73
N LEU A 258 15.79 -7.37 -26.66
CA LEU A 258 16.42 -7.17 -25.35
C LEU A 258 17.00 -8.47 -24.80
N LYS A 259 16.27 -9.56 -24.90
CA LYS A 259 16.75 -10.89 -24.52
C LYS A 259 18.03 -11.28 -25.28
N ASN A 260 18.01 -11.18 -26.60
CA ASN A 260 19.20 -11.43 -27.43
C ASN A 260 20.38 -10.53 -27.05
N LEU A 261 20.12 -9.25 -26.73
CA LEU A 261 21.14 -8.31 -26.31
C LEU A 261 21.80 -8.75 -25.00
N ILE A 262 21.00 -9.13 -24.01
CA ILE A 262 21.46 -9.62 -22.71
C ILE A 262 22.31 -10.88 -22.86
N GLU A 263 21.80 -11.87 -23.61
CA GLU A 263 22.51 -13.13 -23.87
C GLU A 263 23.85 -12.91 -24.59
N ARG A 264 23.87 -12.05 -25.63
CA ARG A 264 25.10 -11.71 -26.37
C ARG A 264 26.10 -10.98 -25.49
N ARG A 265 25.61 -10.05 -24.64
CA ARG A 265 26.46 -9.37 -23.67
C ARG A 265 27.08 -10.37 -22.69
N ALA A 266 26.28 -11.24 -22.09
CA ALA A 266 26.75 -12.23 -21.13
C ALA A 266 27.80 -13.17 -21.76
N LYS A 267 27.56 -13.68 -22.98
CA LYS A 267 28.49 -14.48 -23.74
C LYS A 267 29.80 -13.72 -24.01
N TYR A 268 29.71 -12.47 -24.46
CA TYR A 268 30.88 -11.67 -24.78
C TYR A 268 31.79 -11.46 -23.57
N PHE A 269 31.21 -11.10 -22.41
CA PHE A 269 31.97 -10.90 -21.17
C PHE A 269 32.55 -12.20 -20.59
N LYS A 270 31.86 -13.32 -20.79
CA LYS A 270 32.38 -14.62 -20.40
C LYS A 270 33.61 -15.06 -21.22
N GLU A 271 33.59 -14.78 -22.52
CA GLU A 271 34.68 -15.12 -23.44
C GLU A 271 35.89 -14.15 -23.33
N ASN A 272 35.68 -12.95 -22.76
CA ASN A 272 36.67 -11.88 -22.68
C ASN A 272 36.77 -11.30 -21.26
N PRO A 273 37.61 -11.89 -20.40
CA PRO A 273 37.66 -11.48 -18.98
C PRO A 273 38.23 -10.08 -18.73
N ASN A 274 38.99 -9.50 -19.67
CA ASN A 274 39.52 -8.15 -19.52
C ASN A 274 38.50 -7.08 -20.02
N ILE A 275 37.65 -6.61 -19.07
CA ILE A 275 36.46 -5.79 -19.35
C ILE A 275 36.79 -4.50 -20.08
N LYS A 276 37.89 -3.82 -19.71
CA LYS A 276 38.19 -2.47 -20.25
C LYS A 276 38.62 -2.53 -21.72
N GLU A 277 39.58 -3.40 -22.03
CA GLU A 277 40.08 -3.58 -23.41
C GLU A 277 38.99 -4.17 -24.33
N ASN A 278 38.19 -5.05 -23.79
CA ASN A 278 37.11 -5.68 -24.53
C ASN A 278 35.96 -4.72 -24.84
N LEU A 279 35.64 -3.81 -23.91
CA LEU A 279 34.63 -2.76 -24.15
C LEU A 279 35.12 -1.81 -25.25
N GLU A 280 36.37 -1.39 -25.22
CA GLU A 280 36.96 -0.55 -26.27
C GLU A 280 36.97 -1.24 -27.63
N SER A 281 37.37 -2.52 -27.67
CA SER A 281 37.33 -3.34 -28.89
C SER A 281 35.91 -3.52 -29.44
N TYR A 282 34.94 -3.76 -28.57
CA TYR A 282 33.52 -3.86 -28.94
C TYR A 282 32.97 -2.55 -29.47
N ILE A 283 33.26 -1.44 -28.82
CA ILE A 283 32.89 -0.11 -29.30
C ILE A 283 33.52 0.17 -30.65
N LYS A 284 34.83 -0.08 -30.82
CA LYS A 284 35.52 0.06 -32.11
C LYS A 284 34.85 -0.75 -33.23
N LYS A 285 34.45 -2.00 -32.93
CA LYS A 285 33.74 -2.85 -33.90
C LYS A 285 32.36 -2.31 -34.27
N ILE A 286 31.62 -1.81 -33.30
CA ILE A 286 30.32 -1.18 -33.57
C ILE A 286 30.52 0.07 -34.44
N TYR A 287 31.47 0.93 -34.10
CA TYR A 287 31.79 2.13 -34.89
C TYR A 287 32.21 1.75 -36.30
N SER A 288 33.09 0.76 -36.45
CA SER A 288 33.49 0.28 -37.78
C SER A 288 32.29 -0.15 -38.62
N ASN A 289 31.36 -0.92 -38.04
CA ASN A 289 30.17 -1.33 -38.77
C ASN A 289 29.22 -0.18 -39.14
N ILE A 290 29.13 0.83 -38.31
CA ILE A 290 28.27 1.99 -38.55
C ILE A 290 28.88 2.90 -39.64
N PHE A 291 30.19 3.17 -39.57
CA PHE A 291 30.87 4.09 -40.46
C PHE A 291 31.26 3.47 -41.79
N ASN A 292 31.48 2.13 -41.84
CA ASN A 292 31.80 1.39 -43.04
C ASN A 292 30.58 0.72 -43.69
N GLY A 293 29.38 0.97 -43.18
CA GLY A 293 28.15 0.39 -43.73
C GLY A 293 27.81 0.95 -45.11
N THR A 294 27.16 0.13 -45.94
CA THR A 294 26.74 0.50 -47.29
C THR A 294 25.67 1.61 -47.33
N ASN A 295 24.94 1.80 -46.26
CA ASN A 295 23.89 2.83 -46.10
C ASN A 295 24.10 3.63 -44.82
N PRO A 296 25.02 4.57 -44.76
CA PRO A 296 25.26 5.41 -43.62
C PRO A 296 24.04 6.31 -43.32
N LYS A 297 23.69 6.46 -42.05
CA LYS A 297 22.58 7.32 -41.62
C LYS A 297 23.08 8.43 -40.70
N LYS A 298 22.72 9.66 -41.00
CA LYS A 298 23.09 10.85 -40.19
C LYS A 298 22.65 10.71 -38.75
N GLU A 299 21.41 10.23 -38.55
CA GLU A 299 20.79 10.08 -37.22
C GLU A 299 21.63 9.19 -36.30
N THR A 300 22.34 8.19 -36.85
CA THR A 300 23.22 7.30 -36.07
C THR A 300 24.40 8.05 -35.45
N LEU A 301 25.03 8.98 -36.23
CA LEU A 301 26.10 9.80 -35.70
C LEU A 301 25.61 10.76 -34.61
N ASP A 302 24.45 11.37 -34.83
CA ASP A 302 23.84 12.27 -33.85
C ASP A 302 23.46 11.54 -32.57
N LEU A 303 22.94 10.32 -32.67
CA LEU A 303 22.63 9.47 -31.51
C LEU A 303 23.91 9.11 -30.74
N ILE A 304 24.97 8.69 -31.42
CA ILE A 304 26.25 8.36 -30.79
C ILE A 304 26.82 9.57 -30.06
N LYS A 305 26.81 10.75 -30.70
CA LYS A 305 27.23 11.99 -30.07
C LYS A 305 26.43 12.32 -28.83
N LYS A 306 25.11 12.11 -28.87
CA LYS A 306 24.20 12.32 -27.73
C LYS A 306 24.50 11.34 -26.57
N VAL A 307 24.73 10.06 -26.86
CA VAL A 307 25.08 9.05 -25.87
C VAL A 307 26.44 9.36 -25.21
N LEU A 308 27.44 9.66 -26.00
CA LEU A 308 28.79 9.97 -25.49
C LEU A 308 28.86 11.33 -24.78
N LYS A 309 27.93 12.25 -25.08
CA LYS A 309 27.78 13.46 -24.31
C LYS A 309 27.44 13.20 -22.83
N LYS A 310 26.77 12.10 -22.54
CA LYS A 310 26.43 11.66 -21.17
C LYS A 310 27.53 10.85 -20.48
N THR A 311 28.56 10.42 -21.21
CA THR A 311 29.73 9.74 -20.66
C THR A 311 30.90 10.70 -20.61
N ASN A 312 31.64 10.79 -19.51
CA ASN A 312 32.79 11.67 -19.36
C ASN A 312 34.02 11.32 -20.25
N ASN A 313 33.78 10.71 -21.41
CA ASN A 313 34.83 10.28 -22.31
C ASN A 313 35.23 11.38 -23.32
N PRO A 314 36.50 11.57 -23.63
CA PRO A 314 36.97 12.62 -24.53
C PRO A 314 36.38 12.45 -25.93
N ARG A 315 35.61 13.42 -26.34
CA ARG A 315 34.82 13.48 -27.59
C ARG A 315 35.60 13.93 -28.82
N THR A 316 36.85 14.25 -28.65
CA THR A 316 37.70 14.86 -29.63
C THR A 316 37.70 14.12 -30.99
N ILE A 317 37.67 12.80 -30.95
CA ILE A 317 37.61 11.99 -32.18
C ILE A 317 36.26 12.10 -32.88
N LEU A 318 35.15 12.09 -32.12
CA LEU A 318 33.81 12.11 -32.71
C LEU A 318 33.41 13.49 -33.25
N GLU A 319 33.97 14.55 -32.72
CA GLU A 319 33.75 15.89 -33.22
C GLU A 319 34.37 16.08 -34.64
N ARG A 320 35.34 15.24 -34.96
CA ARG A 320 35.94 15.21 -36.28
C ARG A 320 35.14 14.48 -37.35
N PHE A 321 34.12 13.70 -36.93
CA PHE A 321 33.17 13.10 -37.86
C PHE A 321 32.07 14.10 -38.19
N LYS A 322 31.90 14.36 -39.46
CA LYS A 322 30.82 15.21 -40.00
C LYS A 322 30.02 14.44 -41.05
N TRP A 323 28.77 14.81 -41.17
CA TRP A 323 27.89 14.30 -42.21
C TRP A 323 27.98 15.23 -43.42
N PHE A 324 28.24 14.66 -44.59
CA PHE A 324 28.19 15.34 -45.84
C PHE A 324 27.04 14.81 -46.70
N SER A 325 26.20 15.73 -47.19
CA SER A 325 25.06 15.40 -48.04
C SER A 325 25.44 15.70 -49.49
N GLY A 326 25.55 14.68 -50.33
CA GLY A 326 25.76 14.81 -51.78
C GLY A 326 24.49 14.57 -52.58
N SER A 327 24.52 14.80 -53.88
CA SER A 327 23.38 14.59 -54.80
C SER A 327 22.92 13.13 -54.90
N GLU A 328 23.76 12.16 -54.60
CA GLU A 328 23.48 10.72 -54.65
C GLU A 328 23.36 10.06 -53.26
N GLY A 329 23.24 10.83 -52.22
CA GLY A 329 23.19 10.37 -50.86
C GLY A 329 24.18 11.04 -49.91
N GLY A 330 24.21 10.62 -48.64
CA GLY A 330 25.11 11.18 -47.65
C GLY A 330 26.19 10.19 -47.22
N CYS A 331 27.32 10.73 -46.79
CA CYS A 331 28.42 9.94 -46.23
C CYS A 331 29.00 10.60 -44.98
N PHE A 332 29.72 9.77 -44.17
CA PHE A 332 30.50 10.27 -43.05
C PHE A 332 31.88 10.74 -43.55
N ILE A 333 32.29 11.95 -43.14
CA ILE A 333 33.60 12.48 -43.39
C ILE A 333 34.35 12.59 -42.06
N TYR A 334 35.57 12.10 -42.02
CA TYR A 334 36.49 12.28 -40.90
C TYR A 334 37.52 13.37 -41.27
N ILE A 335 37.66 14.36 -40.41
CA ILE A 335 38.66 15.42 -40.57
C ILE A 335 39.89 15.04 -39.75
N GLY A 336 41.03 14.88 -40.43
CA GLY A 336 42.30 14.53 -39.79
C GLY A 336 42.79 15.55 -38.78
N GLU A 337 43.86 15.18 -38.06
CA GLU A 337 44.40 16.03 -36.99
C GLU A 337 44.97 17.35 -37.52
N ASP A 338 45.40 17.37 -38.77
CA ASP A 338 45.88 18.55 -39.49
C ASP A 338 44.76 19.51 -39.90
N MET A 339 43.48 19.15 -39.66
CA MET A 339 42.29 19.90 -40.08
C MET A 339 42.16 20.09 -41.61
N LYS A 340 43.04 19.49 -42.38
CA LYS A 340 43.09 19.59 -43.84
C LYS A 340 42.76 18.31 -44.55
N THR A 341 43.13 17.16 -43.96
CA THR A 341 42.92 15.87 -44.59
C THR A 341 41.49 15.40 -44.33
N ILE A 342 40.73 15.14 -45.40
CA ILE A 342 39.35 14.66 -45.37
C ILE A 342 39.33 13.20 -45.82
N TYR A 343 38.82 12.32 -44.97
CA TYR A 343 38.58 10.90 -45.28
C TYR A 343 37.09 10.69 -45.50
N SER A 344 36.69 10.26 -46.67
CA SER A 344 35.29 9.94 -46.97
C SER A 344 35.09 8.42 -47.00
N ASN A 345 33.91 7.99 -46.65
CA ASN A 345 33.54 6.57 -46.60
C ASN A 345 32.80 6.12 -47.87
N THR A 346 33.03 6.78 -49.00
CA THR A 346 32.45 6.41 -50.28
C THR A 346 33.31 5.33 -50.97
N LYS A 347 32.63 4.43 -51.69
CA LYS A 347 33.27 3.35 -52.47
C LYS A 347 34.21 3.82 -53.58
N ASP A 348 34.33 5.11 -53.79
CA ASP A 348 35.12 5.72 -54.84
C ASP A 348 36.58 6.04 -54.47
N ARG A 349 37.09 5.25 -53.55
CA ARG A 349 38.54 5.18 -53.36
C ARG A 349 39.02 3.86 -53.88
N GLN A 350 39.14 3.79 -55.15
CA GLN A 350 40.18 2.95 -55.79
C GLN A 350 41.47 3.75 -55.89
#